data_64d579a88600fec4e08237f0e1091ca4
#
_entry.id   64d579a88600fec4e08237f0e1091ca4
#
_cell.length_a   1.000
_cell.length_b   1.000
_cell.length_c   1.000
_cell.angle_alpha   90.00
_cell.angle_beta   90.00
_cell.angle_gamma   90.00
#
_symmetry.space_group_name_H-M   'P 1'
#
loop_
_entity.id
_entity.type
_entity.pdbx_description
1 polymer ?
#
loop_
_entity_poly.entity_id
_entity_poly.type
_entity_poly.pdbx_seq_one_letter_code
_entity_poly.pdbx_strand_id
1 'polypeptide(L)'
;MSIKVLSKQYKTVNGKQMAYHDVGTGDPVVFLHGNPTSSYLWRDIIPHVSGQARCIAPDLIGQGDSDKLDDTGPGSYTFVEHREYLDGLLDQLDLGDNITFVIHDWGSALGFDWANRHRDRVAGIVYMEAIVRPYTWEQWPEAATDIFQAMRSEAGEAMV
;
A
#
# COMPACT_ATOMS: atom_id res chain seq x y z
N MET A 1 -1.59 -9.32 -26.83
CA MET A 1 -2.04 -10.12 -25.67
C MET A 1 -3.12 -9.34 -24.97
N SER A 2 -4.28 -9.93 -24.76
CA SER A 2 -5.34 -9.27 -24.00
C SER A 2 -4.90 -9.21 -22.54
N ILE A 3 -4.84 -8.01 -21.96
CA ILE A 3 -4.57 -7.81 -20.54
C ILE A 3 -5.71 -8.48 -19.79
N LYS A 4 -5.42 -9.60 -19.14
CA LYS A 4 -6.40 -10.29 -18.30
C LYS A 4 -6.63 -9.37 -17.09
N VAL A 5 -7.78 -8.74 -17.04
CA VAL A 5 -8.15 -7.95 -15.85
C VAL A 5 -8.13 -8.91 -14.66
N LEU A 6 -7.22 -8.66 -13.72
CA LEU A 6 -7.13 -9.45 -12.50
C LEU A 6 -8.36 -9.17 -11.65
N SER A 7 -9.06 -10.23 -11.25
CA SER A 7 -10.21 -10.08 -10.35
C SER A 7 -9.73 -9.69 -8.95
N LYS A 8 -10.48 -8.81 -8.30
CA LYS A 8 -10.26 -8.45 -6.89
C LYS A 8 -11.12 -9.33 -5.98
N GLN A 9 -10.57 -9.59 -4.83
CA GLN A 9 -11.21 -10.18 -3.67
C GLN A 9 -11.37 -9.12 -2.58
N TYR A 10 -12.18 -9.41 -1.56
CA TYR A 10 -12.46 -8.45 -0.48
C TYR A 10 -12.38 -9.15 0.88
N LYS A 11 -11.86 -8.43 1.86
CA LYS A 11 -11.87 -8.79 3.28
C LYS A 11 -12.39 -7.63 4.10
N THR A 12 -13.20 -7.94 5.11
CA THR A 12 -13.63 -6.92 6.06
C THR A 12 -12.57 -6.73 7.13
N VAL A 13 -12.08 -5.50 7.26
CA VAL A 13 -11.14 -5.06 8.29
C VAL A 13 -11.74 -3.84 8.98
N ASN A 14 -11.87 -3.87 10.29
CA ASN A 14 -12.44 -2.77 11.09
C ASN A 14 -13.77 -2.22 10.53
N GLY A 15 -14.62 -3.12 10.00
CA GLY A 15 -15.93 -2.77 9.44
C GLY A 15 -15.91 -2.22 8.01
N LYS A 16 -14.76 -2.11 7.37
CA LYS A 16 -14.59 -1.66 5.98
C LYS A 16 -14.11 -2.78 5.08
N GLN A 17 -14.51 -2.78 3.81
CA GLN A 17 -14.05 -3.72 2.81
C GLN A 17 -12.70 -3.29 2.25
N MET A 18 -11.69 -4.13 2.40
CA MET A 18 -10.40 -3.97 1.77
C MET A 18 -10.35 -4.83 0.50
N ALA A 19 -10.16 -4.19 -0.65
CA ALA A 19 -9.99 -4.85 -1.93
C ALA A 19 -8.53 -5.29 -2.13
N TYR A 20 -8.31 -6.45 -2.74
CA TYR A 20 -6.96 -6.92 -3.06
C TYR A 20 -6.97 -7.93 -4.20
N HIS A 21 -5.86 -8.05 -4.91
CA HIS A 21 -5.58 -9.16 -5.79
C HIS A 21 -4.88 -10.27 -5.02
N ASP A 22 -5.22 -11.52 -5.32
CA ASP A 22 -4.55 -12.73 -4.84
C ASP A 22 -4.42 -13.71 -6.00
N VAL A 23 -3.23 -13.82 -6.57
CA VAL A 23 -3.00 -14.51 -7.84
C VAL A 23 -1.72 -15.34 -7.77
N GLY A 24 -1.76 -16.55 -8.31
CA GLY A 24 -0.62 -17.46 -8.28
C GLY A 24 -0.59 -18.33 -7.03
N THR A 25 0.51 -19.05 -6.85
CA THR A 25 0.73 -19.97 -5.71
C THR A 25 2.21 -19.99 -5.33
N GLY A 26 2.52 -20.43 -4.13
CA GLY A 26 3.90 -20.47 -3.61
C GLY A 26 4.13 -19.37 -2.58
N ASP A 27 5.40 -18.99 -2.41
CA ASP A 27 5.78 -17.95 -1.46
C ASP A 27 5.15 -16.61 -1.81
N PRO A 28 4.66 -15.86 -0.82
CA PRO A 28 3.93 -14.63 -1.08
C PRO A 28 4.86 -13.47 -1.48
N VAL A 29 4.44 -12.75 -2.51
CA VAL A 29 4.98 -11.45 -2.89
C VAL A 29 3.88 -10.41 -2.69
N VAL A 30 4.08 -9.51 -1.74
CA VAL A 30 3.13 -8.46 -1.36
C VAL A 30 3.52 -7.15 -2.04
N PHE A 31 2.63 -6.63 -2.88
CA PHE A 31 2.83 -5.42 -3.66
C PHE A 31 2.07 -4.25 -3.01
N LEU A 32 2.77 -3.26 -2.48
CA LEU A 32 2.15 -2.09 -1.86
C LEU A 32 2.36 -0.84 -2.72
N HIS A 33 1.24 -0.27 -3.16
CA HIS A 33 1.21 1.01 -3.88
C HIS A 33 1.23 2.21 -2.92
N GLY A 34 1.28 3.42 -3.45
CA GLY A 34 1.21 4.66 -2.69
C GLY A 34 0.18 5.65 -3.23
N ASN A 35 0.33 6.92 -2.90
CA ASN A 35 -0.53 8.00 -3.34
C ASN A 35 -0.13 8.51 -4.75
N PRO A 36 -1.12 8.89 -5.56
CA PRO A 36 -2.56 8.73 -5.47
C PRO A 36 -3.05 7.49 -6.26
N THR A 37 -2.40 6.37 -6.14
CA THR A 37 -2.60 5.18 -6.98
C THR A 37 -3.44 4.09 -6.30
N SER A 38 -3.41 2.89 -6.88
CA SER A 38 -4.05 1.69 -6.34
C SER A 38 -3.24 0.46 -6.76
N SER A 39 -3.71 -0.73 -6.42
CA SER A 39 -3.12 -2.00 -6.91
C SER A 39 -3.02 -2.08 -8.44
N TYR A 40 -3.75 -1.23 -9.17
CA TYR A 40 -3.65 -1.12 -10.64
C TYR A 40 -2.24 -0.74 -11.12
N LEU A 41 -1.43 -0.12 -10.28
CA LEU A 41 0.00 0.13 -10.53
C LEU A 41 0.74 -1.15 -10.95
N TRP A 42 0.38 -2.28 -10.38
CA TRP A 42 1.05 -3.57 -10.52
C TRP A 42 0.51 -4.47 -11.64
N ARG A 43 -0.51 -4.01 -12.41
CA ARG A 43 -1.22 -4.79 -13.43
C ARG A 43 -0.32 -5.44 -14.49
N ASP A 44 0.78 -4.75 -14.86
CA ASP A 44 1.73 -5.23 -15.86
C ASP A 44 2.90 -6.00 -15.22
N ILE A 45 3.07 -5.96 -13.92
CA ILE A 45 4.15 -6.65 -13.17
C ILE A 45 3.67 -8.01 -12.67
N ILE A 46 2.49 -8.07 -12.03
CA ILE A 46 1.94 -9.30 -11.44
C ILE A 46 1.90 -10.47 -12.44
N PRO A 47 1.51 -10.31 -13.71
CA PRO A 47 1.49 -11.42 -14.67
C PRO A 47 2.84 -12.09 -14.91
N HIS A 48 3.95 -11.37 -14.71
CA HIS A 48 5.31 -11.92 -14.87
C HIS A 48 5.81 -12.65 -13.61
N VAL A 49 5.20 -12.38 -12.45
CA VAL A 49 5.61 -12.95 -11.16
C VAL A 49 4.69 -14.11 -10.73
N SER A 50 3.40 -14.02 -11.04
CA SER A 50 2.36 -14.96 -10.56
C SER A 50 2.50 -16.40 -11.04
N GLY A 51 3.36 -16.65 -12.02
CA GLY A 51 3.72 -18.02 -12.44
C GLY A 51 4.71 -18.71 -11.50
N GLN A 52 5.33 -17.98 -10.58
CA GLN A 52 6.40 -18.46 -9.69
C GLN A 52 6.13 -18.15 -8.21
N ALA A 53 5.18 -17.27 -7.91
CA ALA A 53 4.86 -16.81 -6.55
C ALA A 53 3.37 -16.50 -6.40
N ARG A 54 2.88 -16.45 -5.16
CA ARG A 54 1.56 -15.93 -4.83
C ARG A 54 1.62 -14.42 -4.68
N CYS A 55 1.04 -13.69 -5.64
CA CYS A 55 1.05 -12.23 -5.68
C CYS A 55 -0.17 -11.66 -4.95
N ILE A 56 0.07 -10.90 -3.90
CA ILE A 56 -0.94 -10.17 -3.12
C ILE A 56 -0.77 -8.68 -3.40
N ALA A 57 -1.81 -8.02 -3.87
CA ALA A 57 -1.75 -6.57 -4.13
C ALA A 57 -3.02 -5.89 -3.60
N PRO A 58 -3.00 -5.38 -2.36
CA PRO A 58 -4.12 -4.65 -1.80
C PRO A 58 -4.28 -3.26 -2.42
N ASP A 59 -5.51 -2.77 -2.42
CA ASP A 59 -5.78 -1.34 -2.42
C ASP A 59 -5.76 -0.85 -0.97
N LEU A 60 -4.99 0.19 -0.69
CA LEU A 60 -4.97 0.80 0.65
C LEU A 60 -6.34 1.39 0.97
N ILE A 61 -6.69 1.47 2.26
CA ILE A 61 -7.97 2.06 2.68
C ILE A 61 -8.13 3.47 2.08
N GLY A 62 -9.30 3.75 1.54
CA GLY A 62 -9.58 5.03 0.86
C GLY A 62 -9.16 5.08 -0.61
N GLN A 63 -8.42 4.10 -1.13
CA GLN A 63 -7.87 4.09 -2.48
C GLN A 63 -8.39 2.88 -3.28
N GLY A 64 -8.36 3.00 -4.61
CA GLY A 64 -8.85 1.96 -5.50
C GLY A 64 -10.28 1.53 -5.20
N ASP A 65 -10.50 0.22 -5.07
CA ASP A 65 -11.80 -0.39 -4.77
C ASP A 65 -11.98 -0.71 -3.27
N SER A 66 -11.03 -0.34 -2.41
CA SER A 66 -11.22 -0.37 -0.96
C SER A 66 -12.20 0.71 -0.52
N ASP A 67 -12.96 0.43 0.55
CA ASP A 67 -13.89 1.38 1.12
C ASP A 67 -13.22 2.69 1.53
N LYS A 68 -14.03 3.74 1.60
CA LYS A 68 -13.65 5.03 2.16
C LYS A 68 -14.00 5.06 3.66
N LEU A 69 -13.25 5.82 4.43
CA LEU A 69 -13.60 6.10 5.82
C LEU A 69 -14.84 7.00 5.87
N ASP A 70 -15.61 6.86 6.94
CA ASP A 70 -16.81 7.70 7.12
C ASP A 70 -16.44 9.16 7.47
N ASP A 71 -15.34 9.33 8.22
CA ASP A 71 -14.71 10.62 8.47
C ASP A 71 -13.54 10.79 7.52
N THR A 72 -13.56 11.85 6.73
CA THR A 72 -12.51 12.20 5.75
C THR A 72 -11.81 13.52 6.10
N GLY A 73 -11.95 13.98 7.33
CA GLY A 73 -11.32 15.21 7.80
C GLY A 73 -9.79 15.12 7.92
N PRO A 74 -9.13 16.20 8.33
CA PRO A 74 -7.67 16.30 8.38
C PRO A 74 -6.97 15.29 9.29
N GLY A 75 -7.73 14.63 10.19
CA GLY A 75 -7.24 13.59 11.09
C GLY A 75 -7.34 12.18 10.54
N SER A 76 -7.93 11.98 9.36
CA SER A 76 -8.18 10.68 8.75
C SER A 76 -7.09 10.29 7.77
N TYR A 77 -7.05 9.01 7.41
CA TYR A 77 -6.05 8.44 6.50
C TYR A 77 -4.61 8.65 6.97
N THR A 78 -4.41 8.70 8.27
CA THR A 78 -3.07 8.79 8.85
C THR A 78 -2.26 7.55 8.59
N PHE A 79 -0.93 7.64 8.72
CA PHE A 79 -0.05 6.46 8.62
C PHE A 79 -0.48 5.33 9.56
N VAL A 80 -0.84 5.66 10.80
CA VAL A 80 -1.26 4.67 11.81
C VAL A 80 -2.54 3.98 11.36
N GLU A 81 -3.50 4.72 10.87
CA GLU A 81 -4.77 4.19 10.38
C GLU A 81 -4.58 3.29 9.15
N HIS A 82 -3.81 3.74 8.15
CA HIS A 82 -3.43 2.87 7.01
C HIS A 82 -2.74 1.58 7.46
N ARG A 83 -1.85 1.66 8.45
CA ARG A 83 -1.16 0.50 9.01
C ARG A 83 -2.15 -0.48 9.64
N GLU A 84 -3.11 0.00 10.42
CA GLU A 84 -4.10 -0.86 11.09
C GLU A 84 -4.97 -1.62 10.08
N TYR A 85 -5.39 -0.97 9.00
CA TYR A 85 -6.13 -1.62 7.93
C TYR A 85 -5.28 -2.61 7.14
N LEU A 86 -4.03 -2.27 6.83
CA LEU A 86 -3.11 -3.17 6.13
C LEU A 86 -2.78 -4.40 6.97
N ASP A 87 -2.42 -4.21 8.24
CA ASP A 87 -2.14 -5.30 9.18
C ASP A 87 -3.34 -6.24 9.29
N GLY A 88 -4.55 -5.69 9.52
CA GLY A 88 -5.77 -6.47 9.62
C GLY A 88 -6.15 -7.24 8.34
N LEU A 89 -5.75 -6.74 7.16
CA LEU A 89 -5.88 -7.49 5.92
C LEU A 89 -4.85 -8.62 5.84
N LEU A 90 -3.57 -8.32 6.02
CA LEU A 90 -2.48 -9.29 5.88
C LEU A 90 -2.61 -10.45 6.89
N ASP A 91 -3.10 -10.18 8.09
CA ASP A 91 -3.35 -11.19 9.13
C ASP A 91 -4.45 -12.20 8.73
N GLN A 92 -5.37 -11.80 7.84
CA GLN A 92 -6.43 -12.68 7.33
C GLN A 92 -6.01 -13.51 6.11
N LEU A 93 -4.80 -13.33 5.57
CA LEU A 93 -4.38 -13.91 4.30
C LEU A 93 -3.37 -15.03 4.51
N ASP A 94 -3.19 -15.75 5.48
CA ASP A 94 -2.27 -16.88 5.65
C ASP A 94 -1.03 -16.79 4.72
N LEU A 95 -0.15 -15.85 5.04
CA LEU A 95 1.03 -15.55 4.21
C LEU A 95 2.27 -16.37 4.58
N GLY A 96 2.26 -17.12 5.70
CA GLY A 96 3.46 -17.85 6.17
C GLY A 96 4.64 -16.93 6.54
N ASP A 97 5.85 -17.45 6.43
CA ASP A 97 7.07 -16.84 6.96
C ASP A 97 8.15 -16.57 5.89
N ASN A 98 7.80 -16.51 4.61
CA ASN A 98 8.75 -16.29 3.52
C ASN A 98 8.24 -15.18 2.58
N ILE A 99 7.92 -14.03 3.16
CA ILE A 99 7.25 -12.93 2.46
C ILE A 99 8.28 -12.04 1.77
N THR A 100 8.07 -11.79 0.48
CA THR A 100 8.80 -10.73 -0.24
C THR A 100 7.87 -9.53 -0.43
N PHE A 101 8.34 -8.34 -0.06
CA PHE A 101 7.63 -7.08 -0.32
C PHE A 101 8.15 -6.40 -1.59
N VAL A 102 7.23 -5.87 -2.41
CA VAL A 102 7.50 -4.95 -3.53
C VAL A 102 6.73 -3.68 -3.24
N ILE A 103 7.45 -2.62 -2.89
CA ILE A 103 6.88 -1.44 -2.23
C ILE A 103 7.27 -0.14 -2.94
N HIS A 104 6.30 0.77 -3.02
CA HIS A 104 6.44 2.05 -3.70
C HIS A 104 5.76 3.17 -2.91
N ASP A 105 6.37 4.36 -2.83
CA ASP A 105 5.84 5.58 -2.22
C ASP A 105 5.32 5.32 -0.77
N TRP A 106 4.07 5.67 -0.43
CA TRP A 106 3.49 5.38 0.89
C TRP A 106 3.42 3.88 1.22
N GLY A 107 3.26 3.03 0.20
CA GLY A 107 3.37 1.59 0.39
C GLY A 107 4.74 1.16 0.90
N SER A 108 5.80 1.93 0.61
CA SER A 108 7.13 1.65 1.17
C SER A 108 7.22 1.99 2.66
N ALA A 109 6.63 3.11 3.10
CA ALA A 109 6.58 3.43 4.53
C ALA A 109 5.86 2.34 5.34
N LEU A 110 4.71 1.88 4.82
CA LEU A 110 3.91 0.80 5.43
C LEU A 110 4.65 -0.55 5.39
N GLY A 111 5.24 -0.89 4.25
CA GLY A 111 5.97 -2.15 4.07
C GLY A 111 7.22 -2.25 4.93
N PHE A 112 8.01 -1.18 5.06
CA PHE A 112 9.16 -1.13 5.96
C PHE A 112 8.74 -1.24 7.43
N ASP A 113 7.67 -0.57 7.84
CA ASP A 113 7.13 -0.67 9.20
C ASP A 113 6.68 -2.10 9.50
N TRP A 114 5.93 -2.71 8.60
CA TRP A 114 5.49 -4.10 8.75
C TRP A 114 6.68 -5.05 8.83
N ALA A 115 7.63 -4.94 7.91
CA ALA A 115 8.83 -5.77 7.87
C ALA A 115 9.69 -5.61 9.12
N ASN A 116 9.79 -4.40 9.68
CA ASN A 116 10.53 -4.16 10.91
C ASN A 116 9.88 -4.83 12.13
N ARG A 117 8.56 -4.93 12.17
CA ARG A 117 7.81 -5.59 13.24
C ARG A 117 7.78 -7.13 13.09
N HIS A 118 8.00 -7.66 11.87
CA HIS A 118 7.89 -9.09 11.55
C HIS A 118 9.14 -9.61 10.80
N ARG A 119 10.32 -9.30 11.31
CA ARG A 119 11.60 -9.55 10.61
C ARG A 119 11.85 -11.01 10.27
N ASP A 120 11.35 -11.91 11.09
CA ASP A 120 11.44 -13.36 10.96
C ASP A 120 10.56 -13.92 9.84
N ARG A 121 9.60 -13.14 9.37
CA ARG A 121 8.68 -13.51 8.28
C ARG A 121 9.06 -12.94 6.92
N VAL A 122 10.08 -12.08 6.84
CA VAL A 122 10.45 -11.36 5.62
C VAL A 122 11.67 -11.98 4.94
N ALA A 123 11.48 -12.48 3.73
CA ALA A 123 12.54 -13.02 2.88
C ALA A 123 13.32 -11.92 2.12
N GLY A 124 12.63 -10.87 1.70
CA GLY A 124 13.24 -9.79 0.92
C GLY A 124 12.34 -8.58 0.72
N ILE A 125 12.95 -7.47 0.33
CA ILE A 125 12.24 -6.22 0.03
C ILE A 125 12.80 -5.63 -1.26
N VAL A 126 11.92 -5.39 -2.23
CA VAL A 126 12.18 -4.58 -3.42
C VAL A 126 11.46 -3.26 -3.23
N TYR A 127 12.16 -2.14 -3.34
CA TYR A 127 11.58 -0.82 -3.10
C TYR A 127 11.96 0.19 -4.19
N MET A 128 11.07 1.13 -4.43
CA MET A 128 11.25 2.21 -5.38
C MET A 128 10.51 3.46 -4.90
N GLU A 129 11.03 4.65 -5.17
CA GLU A 129 10.47 5.94 -4.70
C GLU A 129 10.14 5.91 -3.19
N ALA A 130 11.09 5.40 -2.39
CA ALA A 130 10.79 4.88 -1.06
C ALA A 130 10.85 5.94 0.04
N ILE A 131 9.84 5.94 0.90
CA ILE A 131 9.80 6.69 2.16
C ILE A 131 10.40 5.78 3.24
N VAL A 132 11.67 6.02 3.57
CA VAL A 132 12.43 5.13 4.49
C VAL A 132 12.48 5.63 5.93
N ARG A 133 12.07 6.86 6.18
CA ARG A 133 12.02 7.48 7.51
C ARG A 133 11.08 8.68 7.54
N PRO A 134 10.65 9.12 8.72
CA PRO A 134 9.99 10.41 8.86
C PRO A 134 10.92 11.57 8.44
N TYR A 135 10.35 12.60 7.87
CA TYR A 135 11.03 13.85 7.51
C TYR A 135 10.43 15.00 8.29
N THR A 136 11.27 15.91 8.74
CA THR A 136 10.83 17.25 9.17
C THR A 136 10.78 18.19 7.95
N TRP A 137 10.10 19.34 8.09
CA TRP A 137 10.06 20.32 7.01
C TRP A 137 11.45 20.87 6.63
N GLU A 138 12.39 20.97 7.59
CA GLU A 138 13.76 21.39 7.33
C GLU A 138 14.56 20.36 6.51
N GLN A 139 14.13 19.10 6.53
CA GLN A 139 14.75 18.01 5.76
C GLN A 139 14.05 17.77 4.42
N TRP A 140 12.88 18.40 4.22
CA TRP A 140 12.11 18.28 2.99
C TRP A 140 12.77 19.11 1.89
N PRO A 141 12.72 18.66 0.60
CA PRO A 141 13.26 19.46 -0.51
C PRO A 141 12.59 20.84 -0.59
N GLU A 142 13.38 21.92 -0.55
CA GLU A 142 12.89 23.30 -0.56
C GLU A 142 11.92 23.54 -1.74
N ALA A 143 12.27 23.04 -2.94
CA ALA A 143 11.46 23.22 -4.16
C ALA A 143 10.07 22.55 -4.08
N ALA A 144 9.85 21.64 -3.14
CA ALA A 144 8.57 20.93 -2.97
C ALA A 144 7.81 21.37 -1.70
N THR A 145 8.45 22.15 -0.82
CA THR A 145 7.87 22.49 0.49
C THR A 145 6.53 23.22 0.35
N ASP A 146 6.48 24.27 -0.47
CA ASP A 146 5.30 25.12 -0.59
C ASP A 146 4.09 24.35 -1.11
N ILE A 147 4.26 23.49 -2.13
CA ILE A 147 3.16 22.71 -2.69
C ILE A 147 2.66 21.66 -1.71
N PHE A 148 3.57 20.97 -0.99
CA PHE A 148 3.15 19.95 -0.02
C PHE A 148 2.52 20.57 1.23
N GLN A 149 2.93 21.76 1.65
CA GLN A 149 2.27 22.50 2.73
C GLN A 149 0.90 23.01 2.30
N ALA A 150 0.77 23.51 1.06
CA ALA A 150 -0.51 23.95 0.52
C ALA A 150 -1.52 22.79 0.40
N MET A 151 -1.09 21.62 -0.07
CA MET A 151 -1.94 20.42 -0.13
C MET A 151 -2.45 19.97 1.25
N ARG A 152 -1.78 20.32 2.33
CA ARG A 152 -2.17 20.01 3.72
C ARG A 152 -2.95 21.12 4.41
N SER A 153 -3.24 22.19 3.72
CA SER A 153 -4.08 23.30 4.19
C SER A 153 -5.54 23.12 3.75
N GLU A 154 -6.42 24.01 4.21
CA GLU A 154 -7.82 24.05 3.77
C GLU A 154 -7.98 24.23 2.25
N ALA A 155 -6.99 24.80 1.59
CA ALA A 155 -6.99 24.95 0.13
C ALA A 155 -6.61 23.64 -0.60
N GLY A 156 -6.14 22.61 0.09
CA GLY A 156 -5.64 21.37 -0.50
C GLY A 156 -6.67 20.61 -1.31
N GLU A 157 -7.93 20.58 -0.87
CA GLU A 157 -9.02 19.93 -1.60
C GLU A 157 -9.28 20.56 -2.97
N ALA A 158 -9.02 21.85 -3.14
CA ALA A 158 -9.19 22.55 -4.41
C ALA A 158 -8.00 22.36 -5.37
N MET A 159 -6.91 21.76 -4.90
CA MET A 159 -5.66 21.54 -5.67
C MET A 159 -5.61 20.15 -6.32
N VAL A 160 -6.50 19.25 -5.94
CA VAL A 160 -6.61 17.87 -6.39
C VAL A 160 -7.94 17.68 -7.09
#